data_4b66df4c2c71a6d9ad8d4e57371be052
#
_entry.id   4b66df4c2c71a6d9ad8d4e57371be052
#
_cell.length_a   1.000
_cell.length_b   1.000
_cell.length_c   1.000
_cell.angle_alpha   90.00
_cell.angle_beta   90.00
_cell.angle_gamma   90.00
#
_symmetry.space_group_name_H-M   'P 1'
#
loop_
_entity.id
_entity.type
_entity.pdbx_description
1 polymer ?
#
loop_
_entity_poly.entity_id
_entity_poly.type
_entity_poly.pdbx_seq_one_letter_code
_entity_poly.pdbx_strand_id
1 'polypeptide(L)'
;MSTYLPRRLCLLAALLAALTAGSMFAAARSSTTMADAAVKLLSSLTPEQRQQGAFAFATDERLHWHFIPTEMFPRKGLLIRAMTEPQRKLAHDLMKAGLSQRGYLTATSIMDLETVLKALEAAQRAAAPQPPPGTPLERDPEKYFFSIFGTPSATDTWGWRVEGHHISLHFTVVNGTLVASSPSFFGSNPAEVREGPKKGLRILGAEEDAARALLQSLDPAQRAKAIIDTTAPGDMVTMANVDIKPLSPSGLGADAMTAAQRDLLMKLLDVYIGKMAADIAEDRLARVRKAGVEKIGFAWAGETERGKKHYYRIQGPTFLVEYDNTQNDGNHIHSVWRDFNGDFGRDLLREHLKSVAH
;
A
#
# COMPACT_ATOMS: atom_id res chain seq x y z
N MET A 1 4.27 32.97 -56.23
CA MET A 1 4.05 31.64 -55.67
C MET A 1 4.18 31.75 -54.16
N SER A 2 3.05 31.75 -53.49
CA SER A 2 2.95 31.95 -52.04
C SER A 2 2.84 30.54 -51.36
N THR A 3 3.79 30.22 -50.50
CA THR A 3 3.85 28.95 -49.76
C THR A 3 3.06 29.07 -48.46
N TYR A 4 1.85 28.55 -48.47
CA TYR A 4 1.08 28.34 -47.23
C TYR A 4 1.61 27.09 -46.49
N LEU A 5 2.37 27.27 -45.43
CA LEU A 5 2.64 26.21 -44.47
C LEU A 5 1.35 25.92 -43.65
N PRO A 6 0.98 24.66 -43.43
CA PRO A 6 -0.32 24.34 -42.82
C PRO A 6 -0.32 24.61 -41.31
N ARG A 7 -1.06 25.63 -40.89
CA ARG A 7 -1.37 25.94 -39.48
C ARG A 7 -1.83 24.75 -38.62
N ARG A 8 -2.21 23.65 -39.28
CA ARG A 8 -2.65 22.42 -38.59
C ARG A 8 -1.54 21.63 -37.90
N LEU A 9 -0.29 21.67 -38.38
CA LEU A 9 0.87 20.99 -37.75
C LEU A 9 1.29 21.68 -36.43
N CYS A 10 1.22 23.01 -36.37
CA CYS A 10 1.57 23.73 -35.15
C CYS A 10 0.56 23.52 -34.00
N LEU A 11 -0.72 23.33 -34.32
CA LEU A 11 -1.76 23.05 -33.30
C LEU A 11 -1.63 21.65 -32.73
N LEU A 12 -1.27 20.64 -33.52
CA LEU A 12 -1.03 19.27 -33.03
C LEU A 12 0.23 19.19 -32.17
N ALA A 13 1.31 19.88 -32.55
CA ALA A 13 2.52 19.91 -31.74
C ALA A 13 2.31 20.65 -30.39
N ALA A 14 1.51 21.74 -30.41
CA ALA A 14 1.15 22.46 -29.17
C ALA A 14 0.23 21.65 -28.27
N LEU A 15 -0.70 20.82 -28.83
CA LEU A 15 -1.56 19.93 -28.02
C LEU A 15 -0.77 18.76 -27.42
N LEU A 16 0.18 18.17 -28.15
CA LEU A 16 1.06 17.11 -27.61
C LEU A 16 2.00 17.64 -26.53
N ALA A 17 2.56 18.83 -26.72
CA ALA A 17 3.41 19.48 -25.70
C ALA A 17 2.61 19.87 -24.44
N ALA A 18 1.35 20.28 -24.58
CA ALA A 18 0.47 20.57 -23.45
C ALA A 18 0.07 19.32 -22.66
N LEU A 19 -0.15 18.18 -23.34
CA LEU A 19 -0.47 16.89 -22.69
C LEU A 19 0.75 16.31 -21.94
N THR A 20 1.95 16.43 -22.49
CA THR A 20 3.17 15.97 -21.82
C THR A 20 3.58 16.90 -20.67
N ALA A 21 3.39 18.19 -20.79
CA ALA A 21 3.62 19.15 -19.71
C ALA A 21 2.58 18.99 -18.58
N GLY A 22 1.33 18.66 -18.90
CA GLY A 22 0.28 18.39 -17.92
C GLY A 22 0.57 17.17 -17.04
N SER A 23 1.08 16.07 -17.63
CA SER A 23 1.45 14.87 -16.87
C SER A 23 2.72 15.09 -16.02
N MET A 24 3.71 15.84 -16.49
CA MET A 24 4.90 16.18 -15.69
C MET A 24 4.56 17.11 -14.51
N PHE A 25 3.63 18.07 -14.71
CA PHE A 25 3.14 18.91 -13.60
C PHE A 25 2.31 18.13 -12.59
N ALA A 26 1.56 17.10 -13.00
CA ALA A 26 0.82 16.24 -12.06
C ALA A 26 1.79 15.40 -11.22
N ALA A 27 2.79 14.74 -11.82
CA ALA A 27 3.78 13.94 -11.10
C ALA A 27 4.57 14.75 -10.05
N ALA A 28 4.99 15.97 -10.38
CA ALA A 28 5.59 16.90 -9.41
C ALA A 28 4.61 17.33 -8.31
N ARG A 29 3.32 17.22 -8.56
CA ARG A 29 2.26 17.74 -7.66
C ARG A 29 2.11 16.95 -6.36
N SER A 30 2.13 15.61 -6.38
CA SER A 30 2.03 14.81 -5.14
C SER A 30 3.27 14.94 -4.28
N SER A 31 4.46 14.92 -4.86
CA SER A 31 5.70 15.12 -4.11
C SER A 31 5.74 16.50 -3.43
N THR A 32 5.35 17.56 -4.14
CA THR A 32 5.27 18.93 -3.60
C THR A 32 4.19 19.03 -2.52
N THR A 33 3.00 18.46 -2.76
CA THR A 33 1.91 18.47 -1.79
C THR A 33 2.29 17.72 -0.50
N MET A 34 2.99 16.58 -0.63
CA MET A 34 3.53 15.85 0.53
C MET A 34 4.57 16.67 1.28
N ALA A 35 5.49 17.35 0.57
CA ALA A 35 6.49 18.20 1.19
C ALA A 35 5.86 19.33 1.99
N ASP A 36 4.90 20.05 1.40
CA ASP A 36 4.16 21.14 2.05
C ASP A 36 3.39 20.65 3.30
N ALA A 37 2.72 19.50 3.20
CA ALA A 37 1.99 18.91 4.31
C ALA A 37 2.94 18.48 5.44
N ALA A 38 4.07 17.85 5.11
CA ALA A 38 5.07 17.43 6.07
C ALA A 38 5.75 18.61 6.78
N VAL A 39 6.07 19.69 6.03
CA VAL A 39 6.61 20.94 6.61
C VAL A 39 5.61 21.56 7.57
N LYS A 40 4.32 21.66 7.20
CA LYS A 40 3.26 22.19 8.08
C LYS A 40 3.10 21.35 9.35
N LEU A 41 3.10 20.02 9.21
CA LEU A 41 3.05 19.12 10.37
C LEU A 41 4.25 19.36 11.27
N LEU A 42 5.48 19.28 10.76
CA LEU A 42 6.70 19.49 11.55
C LEU A 42 6.74 20.86 12.23
N SER A 43 6.28 21.91 11.54
CA SER A 43 6.26 23.27 12.08
C SER A 43 5.27 23.45 13.22
N SER A 44 4.22 22.62 13.30
CA SER A 44 3.22 22.64 14.36
C SER A 44 3.64 21.87 15.62
N LEU A 45 4.69 21.05 15.54
CA LEU A 45 5.12 20.16 16.62
C LEU A 45 5.95 20.92 17.68
N THR A 46 5.79 20.54 18.94
CA THR A 46 6.72 20.94 20.01
C THR A 46 8.09 20.32 19.77
N PRO A 47 9.16 20.83 20.42
CA PRO A 47 10.49 20.19 20.31
C PRO A 47 10.48 18.71 20.68
N GLU A 48 9.74 18.33 21.73
CA GLU A 48 9.63 16.94 22.22
C GLU A 48 8.89 16.05 21.22
N GLN A 49 7.77 16.54 20.64
CA GLN A 49 7.04 15.82 19.59
C GLN A 49 7.90 15.65 18.33
N ARG A 50 8.66 16.70 17.96
CA ARG A 50 9.55 16.64 16.81
C ARG A 50 10.67 15.61 17.01
N GLN A 51 11.23 15.52 18.22
CA GLN A 51 12.23 14.51 18.56
C GLN A 51 11.68 13.09 18.42
N GLN A 52 10.39 12.88 18.67
CA GLN A 52 9.74 11.57 18.49
C GLN A 52 9.45 11.24 17.03
N GLY A 53 9.06 12.23 16.23
CA GLY A 53 8.51 12.01 14.88
C GLY A 53 9.48 12.32 13.72
N ALA A 54 10.63 12.97 13.97
CA ALA A 54 11.57 13.35 12.92
C ALA A 54 12.91 12.64 13.10
N PHE A 55 13.42 12.07 12.01
CA PHE A 55 14.63 11.25 11.96
C PHE A 55 15.57 11.72 10.85
N ALA A 56 16.86 11.45 10.97
CA ALA A 56 17.77 11.58 9.83
C ALA A 56 17.35 10.62 8.70
N PHE A 57 17.50 11.03 7.44
CA PHE A 57 17.10 10.18 6.30
C PHE A 57 17.88 8.86 6.24
N ALA A 58 19.17 8.88 6.58
CA ALA A 58 20.06 7.72 6.54
C ALA A 58 19.87 6.74 7.72
N THR A 59 18.88 6.97 8.60
CA THR A 59 18.65 6.07 9.74
C THR A 59 18.11 4.71 9.29
N ASP A 60 18.54 3.63 9.95
CA ASP A 60 18.00 2.28 9.76
C ASP A 60 16.55 2.17 10.20
N GLU A 61 16.07 3.09 11.05
CA GLU A 61 14.66 3.16 11.47
C GLU A 61 13.71 3.25 10.27
N ARG A 62 14.14 3.83 9.15
CA ARG A 62 13.34 3.90 7.91
C ARG A 62 12.99 2.54 7.33
N LEU A 63 13.80 1.51 7.61
CA LEU A 63 13.61 0.12 7.17
C LEU A 63 12.95 -0.77 8.23
N HIS A 64 12.86 -0.29 9.47
CA HIS A 64 12.31 -1.03 10.59
C HIS A 64 10.79 -0.87 10.64
N TRP A 65 10.05 -1.81 10.08
CA TRP A 65 8.61 -1.74 9.90
C TRP A 65 7.90 -3.04 10.25
N HIS A 66 6.65 -2.96 10.65
CA HIS A 66 5.78 -4.10 10.84
C HIS A 66 4.29 -3.70 10.78
N PHE A 67 3.40 -4.71 10.78
CA PHE A 67 1.95 -4.54 10.71
C PHE A 67 1.19 -5.19 11.89
N ILE A 68 1.88 -5.96 12.75
CA ILE A 68 1.30 -6.58 13.94
C ILE A 68 1.02 -5.56 15.06
N PRO A 69 0.30 -5.92 16.14
CA PRO A 69 0.08 -5.04 17.29
C PRO A 69 1.38 -4.42 17.84
N THR A 70 1.29 -3.18 18.29
CA THR A 70 2.45 -2.40 18.75
C THR A 70 3.11 -2.95 20.01
N GLU A 71 2.38 -3.72 20.81
CA GLU A 71 2.90 -4.44 21.97
C GLU A 71 3.84 -5.59 21.58
N MET A 72 3.62 -6.15 20.40
CA MET A 72 4.43 -7.27 19.86
C MET A 72 5.63 -6.76 19.04
N PHE A 73 5.54 -5.54 18.51
CA PHE A 73 6.60 -4.89 17.76
C PHE A 73 6.56 -3.38 18.04
N PRO A 74 7.40 -2.89 18.98
CA PRO A 74 7.47 -1.46 19.32
C PRO A 74 7.84 -0.60 18.11
N ARG A 75 7.11 0.49 17.92
CA ARG A 75 7.33 1.44 16.82
C ARG A 75 7.85 2.76 17.34
N LYS A 76 8.68 3.41 16.54
CA LYS A 76 9.06 4.80 16.72
C LYS A 76 8.19 5.69 15.84
N GLY A 77 8.15 6.98 16.15
CA GLY A 77 7.32 7.96 15.49
C GLY A 77 6.44 8.73 16.47
N LEU A 78 5.87 9.82 16.01
CA LEU A 78 4.92 10.60 16.80
C LEU A 78 3.54 9.93 16.73
N LEU A 79 3.01 9.56 17.89
CA LEU A 79 1.72 8.88 18.05
C LEU A 79 0.57 9.87 17.78
N ILE A 80 -0.47 9.50 17.01
CA ILE A 80 -1.62 10.34 16.71
C ILE A 80 -2.28 10.85 17.99
N ARG A 81 -2.51 10.01 18.98
CA ARG A 81 -3.15 10.40 20.25
C ARG A 81 -2.32 11.42 21.06
N ALA A 82 -1.01 11.53 20.80
CA ALA A 82 -0.15 12.55 21.43
C ALA A 82 -0.18 13.89 20.68
N MET A 83 -0.90 13.98 19.58
CA MET A 83 -1.10 15.21 18.80
C MET A 83 -2.33 15.97 19.27
N THR A 84 -2.28 17.30 19.18
CA THR A 84 -3.47 18.15 19.29
C THR A 84 -4.37 17.94 18.08
N GLU A 85 -5.66 18.33 18.17
CA GLU A 85 -6.58 18.21 17.04
C GLU A 85 -6.08 18.91 15.75
N PRO A 86 -5.55 20.16 15.79
CA PRO A 86 -4.93 20.76 14.61
C PRO A 86 -3.75 19.96 14.05
N GLN A 87 -2.91 19.37 14.90
CA GLN A 87 -1.79 18.53 14.46
C GLN A 87 -2.27 17.22 13.83
N ARG A 88 -3.30 16.57 14.38
CA ARG A 88 -3.94 15.39 13.78
C ARG A 88 -4.44 15.68 12.36
N LYS A 89 -5.10 16.84 12.19
CA LYS A 89 -5.56 17.28 10.87
C LYS A 89 -4.39 17.39 9.87
N LEU A 90 -3.26 17.97 10.28
CA LEU A 90 -2.06 18.08 9.44
C LEU A 90 -1.45 16.71 9.12
N ALA A 91 -1.44 15.76 10.07
CA ALA A 91 -1.01 14.39 9.84
C ALA A 91 -1.92 13.67 8.82
N HIS A 92 -3.24 13.85 8.92
CA HIS A 92 -4.19 13.34 7.93
C HIS A 92 -4.06 14.04 6.56
N ASP A 93 -3.71 15.33 6.52
CA ASP A 93 -3.46 16.04 5.25
C ASP A 93 -2.19 15.48 4.56
N LEU A 94 -1.16 15.07 5.32
CA LEU A 94 -0.01 14.34 4.76
C LEU A 94 -0.42 12.98 4.16
N MET A 95 -1.27 12.22 4.84
CA MET A 95 -1.82 10.97 4.28
C MET A 95 -2.57 11.21 2.96
N LYS A 96 -3.42 12.23 2.91
CA LYS A 96 -4.19 12.61 1.70
C LYS A 96 -3.28 13.06 0.54
N ALA A 97 -2.10 13.59 0.83
CA ALA A 97 -1.15 14.00 -0.21
C ALA A 97 -0.50 12.80 -0.91
N GLY A 98 -0.30 11.68 -0.21
CA GLY A 98 0.29 10.45 -0.77
C GLY A 98 -0.74 9.42 -1.25
N LEU A 99 -1.98 9.51 -0.80
CA LEU A 99 -3.04 8.55 -1.08
C LEU A 99 -4.15 9.16 -1.95
N SER A 100 -4.80 8.32 -2.74
CA SER A 100 -6.09 8.68 -3.34
C SER A 100 -7.17 8.79 -2.25
N GLN A 101 -8.33 9.36 -2.59
CA GLN A 101 -9.47 9.33 -1.67
C GLN A 101 -9.82 7.91 -1.24
N ARG A 102 -9.80 6.92 -2.16
CA ARG A 102 -10.01 5.50 -1.86
C ARG A 102 -8.97 4.99 -0.86
N GLY A 103 -7.69 5.24 -1.10
CA GLY A 103 -6.61 4.81 -0.20
C GLY A 103 -6.69 5.45 1.17
N TYR A 104 -6.97 6.74 1.25
CA TYR A 104 -7.15 7.45 2.51
C TYR A 104 -8.34 6.91 3.31
N LEU A 105 -9.50 6.70 2.67
CA LEU A 105 -10.68 6.13 3.33
C LEU A 105 -10.43 4.66 3.76
N THR A 106 -9.70 3.87 2.98
CA THR A 106 -9.29 2.53 3.38
C THR A 106 -8.42 2.57 4.63
N ALA A 107 -7.39 3.43 4.67
CA ALA A 107 -6.50 3.55 5.83
C ALA A 107 -7.26 4.00 7.08
N THR A 108 -8.07 5.05 7.00
CA THR A 108 -8.83 5.55 8.16
C THR A 108 -9.90 4.56 8.62
N SER A 109 -10.54 3.83 7.70
CA SER A 109 -11.49 2.76 8.07
C SER A 109 -10.81 1.60 8.80
N ILE A 110 -9.56 1.26 8.45
CA ILE A 110 -8.76 0.25 9.18
C ILE A 110 -8.43 0.77 10.59
N MET A 111 -8.05 2.04 10.73
CA MET A 111 -7.83 2.66 12.03
C MET A 111 -9.11 2.60 12.89
N ASP A 112 -10.25 2.97 12.33
CA ASP A 112 -11.56 2.92 13.01
C ASP A 112 -12.03 1.50 13.34
N LEU A 113 -11.54 0.49 12.60
CA LEU A 113 -11.87 -0.91 12.85
C LEU A 113 -11.31 -1.42 14.18
N GLU A 114 -10.26 -0.78 14.72
CA GLU A 114 -9.74 -1.08 16.06
C GLU A 114 -10.84 -0.99 17.13
N THR A 115 -11.79 -0.05 16.99
CA THR A 115 -12.94 0.08 17.89
C THR A 115 -13.86 -1.17 17.83
N VAL A 116 -14.08 -1.68 16.62
CA VAL A 116 -14.88 -2.92 16.42
C VAL A 116 -14.15 -4.12 16.99
N LEU A 117 -12.86 -4.23 16.69
CA LEU A 117 -12.02 -5.33 17.18
C LEU A 117 -11.95 -5.35 18.70
N LYS A 118 -11.82 -4.18 19.34
CA LYS A 118 -11.88 -4.04 20.80
C LYS A 118 -13.18 -4.63 21.38
N ALA A 119 -14.31 -4.30 20.77
CA ALA A 119 -15.61 -4.79 21.23
C ALA A 119 -15.75 -6.31 21.03
N LEU A 120 -15.29 -6.83 19.88
CA LEU A 120 -15.32 -8.27 19.59
C LEU A 120 -14.43 -9.07 20.55
N GLU A 121 -13.20 -8.63 20.79
CA GLU A 121 -12.27 -9.27 21.71
C GLU A 121 -12.78 -9.23 23.16
N ALA A 122 -13.40 -8.11 23.58
CA ALA A 122 -14.02 -8.00 24.90
C ALA A 122 -15.19 -8.99 25.05
N ALA A 123 -16.06 -9.11 24.04
CA ALA A 123 -17.16 -10.07 24.04
C ALA A 123 -16.68 -11.52 24.08
N GLN A 124 -15.67 -11.85 23.27
CA GLN A 124 -15.05 -13.18 23.25
C GLN A 124 -14.43 -13.55 24.63
N ARG A 125 -13.72 -12.59 25.23
CA ARG A 125 -13.11 -12.77 26.55
C ARG A 125 -14.17 -12.96 27.64
N ALA A 126 -15.28 -12.22 27.59
CA ALA A 126 -16.39 -12.35 28.53
C ALA A 126 -17.15 -13.69 28.38
N ALA A 127 -17.22 -14.23 27.17
CA ALA A 127 -17.88 -15.49 26.87
C ALA A 127 -16.98 -16.73 27.16
N ALA A 128 -15.68 -16.55 27.31
CA ALA A 128 -14.75 -17.65 27.55
C ALA A 128 -14.92 -18.21 28.96
N PRO A 129 -15.01 -19.54 29.14
CA PRO A 129 -15.10 -20.17 30.47
C PRO A 129 -13.89 -19.83 31.37
N GLN A 130 -12.73 -19.68 30.77
CA GLN A 130 -11.52 -19.14 31.37
C GLN A 130 -10.92 -18.12 30.43
N PRO A 131 -10.95 -16.80 30.74
CA PRO A 131 -10.35 -15.80 29.92
C PRO A 131 -8.85 -16.10 29.67
N PRO A 132 -8.32 -15.88 28.47
CA PRO A 132 -6.90 -16.07 28.19
C PRO A 132 -6.05 -15.27 29.18
N PRO A 133 -4.92 -15.82 29.66
CA PRO A 133 -4.03 -15.10 30.54
C PRO A 133 -3.42 -13.88 29.80
N GLY A 134 -3.01 -12.86 30.54
CA GLY A 134 -2.34 -11.67 30.05
C GLY A 134 -3.27 -10.45 29.89
N THR A 135 -2.64 -9.31 29.69
CA THR A 135 -3.31 -8.03 29.45
C THR A 135 -3.88 -8.01 28.05
N PRO A 136 -5.15 -7.60 27.84
CA PRO A 136 -5.68 -7.37 26.50
C PRO A 136 -4.82 -6.41 25.70
N LEU A 137 -4.68 -6.67 24.39
CA LEU A 137 -4.01 -5.73 23.48
C LEU A 137 -4.80 -4.43 23.44
N GLU A 138 -4.06 -3.32 23.39
CA GLU A 138 -4.69 -1.99 23.31
C GLU A 138 -5.17 -1.73 21.87
N ARG A 139 -6.49 -1.80 21.68
CA ARG A 139 -7.16 -1.48 20.43
C ARG A 139 -7.61 -0.02 20.45
N ASP A 140 -6.91 0.83 19.71
CA ASP A 140 -7.11 2.28 19.72
C ASP A 140 -6.93 2.85 18.31
N PRO A 141 -7.99 3.49 17.73
CA PRO A 141 -7.93 4.13 16.40
C PRO A 141 -6.86 5.22 16.30
N GLU A 142 -6.38 5.75 17.41
CA GLU A 142 -5.34 6.79 17.45
C GLU A 142 -3.93 6.23 17.77
N LYS A 143 -3.77 4.90 17.84
CA LYS A 143 -2.48 4.25 18.11
C LYS A 143 -1.69 3.98 16.82
N TYR A 144 -1.53 5.03 16.02
CA TYR A 144 -0.75 5.04 14.78
C TYR A 144 0.36 6.08 14.86
N PHE A 145 1.52 5.75 14.29
CA PHE A 145 2.76 6.50 14.43
C PHE A 145 3.12 7.16 13.11
N PHE A 146 3.47 8.44 13.17
CA PHE A 146 3.99 9.21 12.04
C PHE A 146 5.48 9.43 12.20
N SER A 147 6.25 9.09 11.17
CA SER A 147 7.69 9.30 11.09
C SER A 147 8.03 10.08 9.83
N ILE A 148 8.86 11.10 9.96
CA ILE A 148 9.40 11.89 8.86
C ILE A 148 10.92 11.69 8.86
N PHE A 149 11.48 11.32 7.71
CA PHE A 149 12.88 10.99 7.52
C PHE A 149 13.53 12.01 6.60
N GLY A 150 14.55 12.72 7.11
CA GLY A 150 15.19 13.82 6.41
C GLY A 150 14.40 15.13 6.51
N THR A 151 14.71 16.08 5.64
CA THR A 151 14.08 17.40 5.59
C THR A 151 13.10 17.45 4.41
N PRO A 152 11.78 17.52 4.66
CA PRO A 152 10.81 17.65 3.59
C PRO A 152 11.06 18.91 2.75
N SER A 153 11.21 18.74 1.45
CA SER A 153 11.42 19.83 0.50
C SER A 153 10.95 19.43 -0.91
N ALA A 154 10.84 20.41 -1.78
CA ALA A 154 10.54 20.22 -3.20
C ALA A 154 11.77 19.79 -4.03
N THR A 155 12.95 19.73 -3.45
CA THR A 155 14.22 19.51 -4.17
C THR A 155 15.05 18.36 -3.58
N ASP A 156 14.94 18.10 -2.28
CA ASP A 156 15.80 17.14 -1.59
C ASP A 156 15.19 15.74 -1.53
N THR A 157 15.99 14.81 -1.04
CA THR A 157 15.54 13.45 -0.75
C THR A 157 15.11 13.33 0.71
N TRP A 158 13.88 12.91 0.90
CA TRP A 158 13.26 12.71 2.20
C TRP A 158 12.20 11.61 2.15
N GLY A 159 11.60 11.28 3.26
CA GLY A 159 10.52 10.29 3.28
C GLY A 159 9.62 10.42 4.48
N TRP A 160 8.54 9.66 4.49
CA TRP A 160 7.65 9.57 5.63
C TRP A 160 6.97 8.20 5.70
N ARG A 161 6.51 7.86 6.89
CA ARG A 161 5.82 6.62 7.17
C ARG A 161 4.66 6.89 8.12
N VAL A 162 3.53 6.23 7.87
CA VAL A 162 2.47 6.03 8.87
C VAL A 162 2.32 4.55 9.11
N GLU A 163 2.37 4.13 10.37
CA GLU A 163 2.26 2.72 10.73
C GLU A 163 1.58 2.49 12.08
N GLY A 164 1.03 1.32 12.24
CA GLY A 164 0.40 0.81 13.46
C GLY A 164 -0.10 -0.61 13.24
N HIS A 165 -1.10 -1.04 14.00
CA HIS A 165 -1.74 -2.32 13.72
C HIS A 165 -2.50 -2.24 12.40
N HIS A 166 -2.19 -3.15 11.47
CA HIS A 166 -2.80 -3.28 10.13
C HIS A 166 -2.60 -2.11 9.15
N ILE A 167 -1.74 -1.16 9.46
CA ILE A 167 -1.27 -0.12 8.52
C ILE A 167 0.25 -0.03 8.58
N SER A 168 0.88 -0.04 7.40
CA SER A 168 2.28 0.39 7.26
C SER A 168 2.49 0.91 5.85
N LEU A 169 2.55 2.23 5.71
CA LEU A 169 2.65 2.93 4.43
C LEU A 169 3.92 3.76 4.40
N HIS A 170 4.75 3.51 3.41
CA HIS A 170 6.07 4.12 3.25
C HIS A 170 6.13 4.96 1.99
N PHE A 171 6.61 6.18 2.13
CA PHE A 171 6.85 7.08 1.02
C PHE A 171 8.27 7.61 1.07
N THR A 172 8.98 7.50 -0.05
CA THR A 172 10.31 8.09 -0.24
C THR A 172 10.26 9.00 -1.45
N VAL A 173 10.57 10.27 -1.25
CA VAL A 173 10.69 11.28 -2.30
C VAL A 173 12.18 11.45 -2.62
N VAL A 174 12.56 11.31 -3.87
CA VAL A 174 13.93 11.47 -4.34
C VAL A 174 14.00 12.70 -5.23
N ASN A 175 14.91 13.61 -4.92
CA ASN A 175 15.09 14.90 -5.65
C ASN A 175 13.78 15.71 -5.77
N GLY A 176 12.95 15.67 -4.76
CA GLY A 176 11.68 16.38 -4.73
C GLY A 176 10.64 15.97 -5.78
N THR A 177 10.94 15.03 -6.68
CA THR A 177 10.09 14.70 -7.83
C THR A 177 9.69 13.24 -7.94
N LEU A 178 10.61 12.31 -7.71
CA LEU A 178 10.36 10.88 -7.85
C LEU A 178 9.82 10.31 -6.54
N VAL A 179 8.74 9.55 -6.60
CA VAL A 179 8.09 8.99 -5.41
C VAL A 179 8.05 7.46 -5.47
N ALA A 180 8.68 6.82 -4.48
CA ALA A 180 8.44 5.41 -4.17
C ALA A 180 7.40 5.32 -3.02
N SER A 181 6.42 4.44 -3.18
CA SER A 181 5.32 4.24 -2.22
C SER A 181 5.21 2.78 -1.77
N SER A 182 6.34 2.11 -1.61
CA SER A 182 6.43 0.70 -1.15
C SER A 182 7.52 0.52 -0.08
N PRO A 183 7.34 -0.43 0.85
CA PRO A 183 6.19 -1.30 1.09
C PRO A 183 4.89 -0.54 1.35
N SER A 184 3.75 -1.14 0.94
CA SER A 184 2.43 -0.55 1.13
C SER A 184 1.50 -1.61 1.68
N PHE A 185 1.32 -1.63 3.00
CA PHE A 185 0.57 -2.65 3.71
C PHE A 185 -0.76 -2.11 4.24
N PHE A 186 -1.82 -2.89 4.01
CA PHE A 186 -3.15 -2.73 4.57
C PHE A 186 -3.65 -4.07 5.11
N GLY A 187 -4.10 -4.13 6.34
CA GLY A 187 -4.72 -5.30 6.96
C GLY A 187 -6.14 -5.02 7.41
N SER A 188 -6.91 -6.05 7.73
CA SER A 188 -8.27 -5.91 8.26
C SER A 188 -8.60 -7.04 9.23
N ASN A 189 -8.88 -6.73 10.46
CA ASN A 189 -9.38 -7.67 11.46
C ASN A 189 -10.58 -7.06 12.19
N PRO A 190 -11.79 -7.59 12.01
CA PRO A 190 -12.13 -8.71 11.12
C PRO A 190 -12.07 -8.36 9.62
N ALA A 191 -11.97 -9.36 8.76
CA ALA A 191 -12.14 -9.20 7.31
C ALA A 191 -13.56 -8.79 6.95
N GLU A 192 -14.54 -9.39 7.63
CA GLU A 192 -15.96 -9.04 7.58
C GLU A 192 -16.50 -8.90 9.01
N VAL A 193 -17.11 -7.76 9.30
CA VAL A 193 -17.84 -7.55 10.55
C VAL A 193 -19.13 -8.37 10.49
N ARG A 194 -19.20 -9.47 11.25
CA ARG A 194 -20.33 -10.41 11.19
C ARG A 194 -21.50 -10.01 12.08
N GLU A 195 -21.29 -9.13 13.06
CA GLU A 195 -22.27 -8.73 14.06
C GLU A 195 -22.16 -7.23 14.43
N GLY A 196 -23.17 -6.72 15.11
CA GLY A 196 -23.19 -5.34 15.63
C GLY A 196 -23.52 -4.27 14.57
N PRO A 197 -23.36 -2.99 14.91
CA PRO A 197 -23.81 -1.87 14.07
C PRO A 197 -23.11 -1.77 12.70
N LYS A 198 -21.92 -2.31 12.57
CA LYS A 198 -21.14 -2.33 11.32
C LYS A 198 -21.23 -3.68 10.59
N LYS A 199 -22.23 -4.52 10.89
CA LYS A 199 -22.41 -5.83 10.23
C LYS A 199 -22.39 -5.72 8.73
N GLY A 200 -21.61 -6.59 8.06
CA GLY A 200 -21.43 -6.61 6.61
C GLY A 200 -20.30 -5.71 6.11
N LEU A 201 -19.66 -4.90 6.97
CA LEU A 201 -18.50 -4.09 6.57
C LEU A 201 -17.31 -5.00 6.21
N ARG A 202 -16.76 -4.80 5.01
CA ARG A 202 -15.55 -5.43 4.46
C ARG A 202 -14.65 -4.35 3.90
N ILE A 203 -13.62 -3.92 4.63
CA ILE A 203 -12.76 -2.81 4.22
C ILE A 203 -11.90 -3.18 3.02
N LEU A 204 -11.35 -4.42 3.01
CA LEU A 204 -10.53 -4.97 1.93
C LEU A 204 -11.31 -6.00 1.08
N GLY A 205 -12.63 -5.82 0.96
CA GLY A 205 -13.48 -6.73 0.19
C GLY A 205 -13.24 -6.67 -1.32
N ALA A 206 -12.82 -5.52 -1.85
CA ALA A 206 -12.57 -5.35 -3.27
C ALA A 206 -11.37 -6.21 -3.75
N GLU A 207 -10.33 -6.35 -2.92
CA GLU A 207 -9.16 -7.18 -3.16
C GLU A 207 -9.55 -8.65 -3.29
N GLU A 208 -10.33 -9.15 -2.33
CA GLU A 208 -10.83 -10.53 -2.32
C GLU A 208 -11.75 -10.78 -3.52
N ASP A 209 -12.73 -9.91 -3.73
CA ASP A 209 -13.76 -10.12 -4.76
C ASP A 209 -13.16 -10.06 -6.17
N ALA A 210 -12.21 -9.16 -6.44
CA ALA A 210 -11.53 -9.07 -7.72
C ALA A 210 -10.63 -10.30 -8.00
N ALA A 211 -9.88 -10.76 -6.99
CA ALA A 211 -9.04 -11.96 -7.13
C ALA A 211 -9.89 -13.23 -7.36
N ARG A 212 -11.00 -13.35 -6.63
CA ARG A 212 -11.94 -14.45 -6.79
C ARG A 212 -12.62 -14.43 -8.15
N ALA A 213 -13.01 -13.26 -8.66
CA ALA A 213 -13.57 -13.12 -10.00
C ALA A 213 -12.59 -13.59 -11.09
N LEU A 214 -11.30 -13.23 -10.95
CA LEU A 214 -10.26 -13.74 -11.83
C LEU A 214 -10.15 -15.27 -11.74
N LEU A 215 -10.03 -15.83 -10.53
CA LEU A 215 -9.93 -17.28 -10.33
C LEU A 215 -11.14 -18.04 -10.91
N GLN A 216 -12.35 -17.51 -10.74
CA GLN A 216 -13.58 -18.12 -11.25
C GLN A 216 -13.69 -18.07 -12.77
N SER A 217 -13.07 -17.11 -13.43
CA SER A 217 -13.03 -16.98 -14.89
C SER A 217 -12.10 -17.99 -15.59
N LEU A 218 -11.23 -18.64 -14.82
CA LEU A 218 -10.26 -19.59 -15.35
C LEU A 218 -10.91 -20.93 -15.73
N ASP A 219 -10.53 -21.49 -16.86
CA ASP A 219 -10.86 -22.87 -17.22
C ASP A 219 -10.17 -23.88 -16.29
N PRO A 220 -10.55 -25.18 -16.32
CA PRO A 220 -9.97 -26.18 -15.43
C PRO A 220 -8.43 -26.31 -15.54
N ALA A 221 -7.86 -26.20 -16.74
CA ALA A 221 -6.40 -26.33 -16.95
C ALA A 221 -5.65 -25.09 -16.44
N GLN A 222 -6.20 -23.90 -16.67
CA GLN A 222 -5.69 -22.64 -16.15
C GLN A 222 -5.79 -22.60 -14.61
N ARG A 223 -6.92 -23.03 -14.05
CA ARG A 223 -7.14 -23.10 -12.61
C ARG A 223 -6.16 -24.03 -11.91
N ALA A 224 -5.86 -25.19 -12.51
CA ALA A 224 -4.87 -26.13 -11.99
C ALA A 224 -3.44 -25.54 -11.95
N LYS A 225 -3.12 -24.57 -12.82
CA LYS A 225 -1.86 -23.82 -12.77
C LYS A 225 -1.89 -22.66 -11.78
N ALA A 226 -3.03 -22.01 -11.65
CA ALA A 226 -3.19 -20.87 -10.72
C ALA A 226 -3.21 -21.33 -9.26
N ILE A 227 -3.89 -22.45 -8.94
CA ILE A 227 -3.93 -23.01 -7.57
C ILE A 227 -2.63 -23.77 -7.32
N ILE A 228 -1.75 -23.15 -6.55
CA ILE A 228 -0.39 -23.67 -6.29
C ILE A 228 -0.33 -24.59 -5.07
N ASP A 229 -1.34 -24.51 -4.18
CA ASP A 229 -1.47 -25.39 -3.02
C ASP A 229 -2.96 -25.45 -2.59
N THR A 230 -3.37 -26.56 -2.03
CA THR A 230 -4.70 -26.73 -1.41
C THR A 230 -4.79 -26.14 0.00
N THR A 231 -3.64 -25.86 0.62
CA THR A 231 -3.52 -25.25 1.94
C THR A 231 -2.87 -23.88 1.81
N ALA A 232 -3.53 -22.84 2.31
CA ALA A 232 -2.95 -21.50 2.35
C ALA A 232 -1.84 -21.43 3.42
N PRO A 233 -0.79 -20.62 3.22
CA PRO A 233 0.18 -20.32 4.28
C PRO A 233 -0.52 -19.66 5.47
N GLY A 234 0.09 -19.70 6.66
CA GLY A 234 -0.52 -19.11 7.86
C GLY A 234 -0.46 -17.58 7.93
N ASP A 235 0.22 -16.94 7.01
CA ASP A 235 0.34 -15.48 6.82
C ASP A 235 0.99 -15.20 5.45
N MET A 236 1.19 -13.92 5.12
CA MET A 236 1.96 -13.52 3.94
C MET A 236 3.36 -14.13 3.97
N VAL A 237 3.81 -14.68 2.83
CA VAL A 237 5.11 -15.37 2.73
C VAL A 237 6.29 -14.42 2.98
N THR A 238 6.18 -13.18 2.51
CA THR A 238 7.26 -12.19 2.69
C THR A 238 7.24 -11.48 4.04
N MET A 239 6.18 -11.61 4.81
CA MET A 239 6.05 -10.97 6.13
C MET A 239 6.51 -9.50 6.11
N ALA A 240 7.18 -9.04 7.18
CA ALA A 240 7.82 -7.74 7.26
C ALA A 240 9.32 -7.75 6.87
N ASN A 241 9.76 -8.74 6.09
CA ASN A 241 11.13 -8.80 5.64
C ASN A 241 11.50 -7.55 4.84
N VAL A 242 12.66 -6.97 5.14
CA VAL A 242 13.17 -5.78 4.44
C VAL A 242 13.57 -6.11 3.00
N ASP A 243 14.21 -7.25 2.82
CA ASP A 243 14.63 -7.75 1.51
C ASP A 243 13.74 -8.91 1.07
N ILE A 244 13.18 -8.78 -0.12
CA ILE A 244 12.32 -9.80 -0.70
C ILE A 244 12.85 -10.25 -2.07
N LYS A 245 12.45 -11.46 -2.46
CA LYS A 245 12.77 -12.05 -3.76
C LYS A 245 11.48 -12.56 -4.41
N PRO A 246 11.47 -12.72 -5.75
CA PRO A 246 10.37 -13.40 -6.42
C PRO A 246 10.06 -14.76 -5.78
N LEU A 247 8.77 -15.03 -5.59
CA LEU A 247 8.28 -16.28 -5.03
C LEU A 247 8.03 -17.34 -6.13
N SER A 248 8.22 -18.61 -5.80
CA SER A 248 7.95 -19.74 -6.69
C SER A 248 6.96 -20.70 -6.02
N PRO A 249 6.06 -21.32 -6.84
CA PRO A 249 5.77 -21.05 -8.25
C PRO A 249 5.05 -19.70 -8.42
N SER A 250 5.17 -19.06 -9.60
CA SER A 250 4.48 -17.78 -9.90
C SER A 250 2.98 -17.93 -10.21
N GLY A 251 2.50 -19.16 -10.37
CA GLY A 251 1.12 -19.49 -10.73
C GLY A 251 0.85 -19.41 -12.24
N LEU A 252 -0.36 -19.03 -12.63
CA LEU A 252 -0.76 -18.86 -14.03
C LEU A 252 -0.23 -17.54 -14.58
N GLY A 253 0.57 -17.60 -15.66
CA GLY A 253 1.07 -16.43 -16.36
C GLY A 253 -0.04 -15.74 -17.18
N ALA A 254 0.02 -14.40 -17.25
CA ALA A 254 -0.93 -13.62 -18.04
C ALA A 254 -0.81 -13.88 -19.54
N ASP A 255 0.30 -14.41 -20.03
CA ASP A 255 0.49 -14.91 -21.39
C ASP A 255 -0.45 -16.08 -21.74
N ALA A 256 -0.78 -16.91 -20.73
CA ALA A 256 -1.71 -18.03 -20.86
C ALA A 256 -3.18 -17.66 -20.60
N MET A 257 -3.49 -16.38 -20.33
CA MET A 257 -4.84 -15.87 -20.08
C MET A 257 -5.50 -15.35 -21.38
N THR A 258 -6.81 -15.45 -21.47
CA THR A 258 -7.60 -14.75 -22.50
C THR A 258 -7.55 -13.23 -22.29
N ALA A 259 -7.96 -12.45 -23.30
CA ALA A 259 -8.05 -10.98 -23.15
C ALA A 259 -8.94 -10.58 -21.96
N ALA A 260 -10.12 -11.19 -21.83
CA ALA A 260 -11.06 -10.93 -20.74
C ALA A 260 -10.46 -11.26 -19.34
N GLN A 261 -9.70 -12.34 -19.25
CA GLN A 261 -9.00 -12.71 -17.99
C GLN A 261 -7.87 -11.73 -17.67
N ARG A 262 -7.11 -11.27 -18.67
CA ARG A 262 -6.11 -10.21 -18.46
C ARG A 262 -6.75 -8.89 -18.00
N ASP A 263 -7.94 -8.55 -18.52
CA ASP A 263 -8.69 -7.38 -18.03
C ASP A 263 -9.09 -7.53 -16.57
N LEU A 264 -9.48 -8.73 -16.11
CA LEU A 264 -9.75 -9.01 -14.70
C LEU A 264 -8.48 -8.91 -13.84
N LEU A 265 -7.34 -9.42 -14.33
CA LEU A 265 -6.04 -9.26 -13.67
C LEU A 265 -5.65 -7.78 -13.52
N MET A 266 -5.85 -6.98 -14.57
CA MET A 266 -5.56 -5.55 -14.52
C MET A 266 -6.53 -4.78 -13.60
N LYS A 267 -7.81 -5.17 -13.53
CA LYS A 267 -8.77 -4.64 -12.56
C LYS A 267 -8.35 -4.98 -11.12
N LEU A 268 -7.88 -6.20 -10.87
CA LEU A 268 -7.36 -6.59 -9.56
C LEU A 268 -6.11 -5.75 -9.19
N LEU A 269 -5.18 -5.54 -10.12
CA LEU A 269 -4.03 -4.65 -9.90
C LEU A 269 -4.46 -3.21 -9.62
N ASP A 270 -5.50 -2.69 -10.28
CA ASP A 270 -6.02 -1.34 -10.05
C ASP A 270 -6.57 -1.17 -8.62
N VAL A 271 -7.10 -2.21 -7.99
CA VAL A 271 -7.52 -2.16 -6.58
C VAL A 271 -6.36 -1.78 -5.67
N TYR A 272 -5.15 -2.25 -5.97
CA TYR A 272 -3.93 -1.92 -5.21
C TYR A 272 -3.33 -0.58 -5.62
N ILE A 273 -3.06 -0.41 -6.91
CA ILE A 273 -2.41 0.77 -7.49
C ILE A 273 -3.23 2.03 -7.19
N GLY A 274 -4.53 1.98 -7.38
CA GLY A 274 -5.41 3.12 -7.24
C GLY A 274 -5.68 3.56 -5.79
N LYS A 275 -5.00 2.98 -4.79
CA LYS A 275 -4.96 3.52 -3.42
C LYS A 275 -3.97 4.68 -3.27
N MET A 276 -3.00 4.80 -4.18
CA MET A 276 -2.02 5.88 -4.19
C MET A 276 -2.59 7.13 -4.86
N ALA A 277 -1.98 8.30 -4.63
CA ALA A 277 -2.30 9.52 -5.37
C ALA A 277 -2.13 9.29 -6.88
N ALA A 278 -2.87 10.02 -7.70
CA ALA A 278 -3.06 9.71 -9.12
C ALA A 278 -1.74 9.59 -9.89
N ASP A 279 -0.81 10.54 -9.72
CA ASP A 279 0.49 10.54 -10.37
C ASP A 279 1.38 9.36 -9.91
N ILE A 280 1.35 9.01 -8.62
CA ILE A 280 2.07 7.85 -8.07
C ILE A 280 1.47 6.55 -8.64
N ALA A 281 0.15 6.48 -8.76
CA ALA A 281 -0.56 5.34 -9.34
C ALA A 281 -0.24 5.18 -10.85
N GLU A 282 -0.24 6.28 -11.60
CA GLU A 282 0.13 6.31 -13.02
C GLU A 282 1.56 5.83 -13.24
N ASP A 283 2.52 6.32 -12.45
CA ASP A 283 3.92 5.91 -12.54
C ASP A 283 4.09 4.41 -12.21
N ARG A 284 3.43 3.93 -11.16
CA ARG A 284 3.43 2.50 -10.79
C ARG A 284 2.86 1.64 -11.93
N LEU A 285 1.73 2.03 -12.52
CA LEU A 285 1.13 1.33 -13.65
C LEU A 285 2.02 1.37 -14.90
N ALA A 286 2.68 2.49 -15.18
CA ALA A 286 3.63 2.62 -16.27
C ALA A 286 4.83 1.67 -16.11
N ARG A 287 5.37 1.54 -14.90
CA ARG A 287 6.44 0.57 -14.59
C ARG A 287 5.98 -0.88 -14.78
N VAL A 288 4.77 -1.22 -14.34
CA VAL A 288 4.18 -2.55 -14.56
C VAL A 288 4.06 -2.85 -16.05
N ARG A 289 3.52 -1.93 -16.85
CA ARG A 289 3.39 -2.09 -18.31
C ARG A 289 4.73 -2.20 -19.02
N LYS A 290 5.70 -1.36 -18.64
CA LYS A 290 7.06 -1.40 -19.20
C LYS A 290 7.78 -2.71 -18.93
N ALA A 291 7.54 -3.32 -17.78
CA ALA A 291 8.13 -4.62 -17.39
C ALA A 291 7.50 -5.81 -18.15
N GLY A 292 6.31 -5.62 -18.74
CA GLY A 292 5.56 -6.62 -19.51
C GLY A 292 4.41 -7.23 -18.73
N VAL A 293 3.19 -6.87 -19.11
CA VAL A 293 1.96 -7.40 -18.50
C VAL A 293 1.84 -8.90 -18.66
N GLU A 294 2.30 -9.43 -19.80
CA GLU A 294 2.32 -10.87 -20.13
C GLU A 294 3.18 -11.72 -19.18
N LYS A 295 4.11 -11.09 -18.46
CA LYS A 295 5.01 -11.73 -17.48
C LYS A 295 4.44 -11.77 -16.07
N ILE A 296 3.24 -11.26 -15.86
CA ILE A 296 2.59 -11.26 -14.56
C ILE A 296 1.99 -12.62 -14.29
N GLY A 297 2.30 -13.21 -13.14
CA GLY A 297 1.70 -14.44 -12.63
C GLY A 297 0.63 -14.18 -11.59
N PHE A 298 -0.41 -15.00 -11.59
CA PHE A 298 -1.44 -15.07 -10.56
C PHE A 298 -1.41 -16.45 -9.90
N ALA A 299 -1.23 -16.49 -8.59
CA ALA A 299 -1.22 -17.72 -7.81
C ALA A 299 -2.21 -17.65 -6.66
N TRP A 300 -2.87 -18.77 -6.40
CA TRP A 300 -3.84 -18.96 -5.33
C TRP A 300 -3.44 -20.17 -4.47
N ALA A 301 -3.68 -20.10 -3.16
CA ALA A 301 -3.57 -21.25 -2.25
C ALA A 301 -4.75 -21.27 -1.28
N GLY A 302 -5.17 -22.49 -0.87
CA GLY A 302 -6.28 -22.72 0.03
C GLY A 302 -7.64 -22.76 -0.67
N GLU A 303 -8.68 -22.50 0.10
CA GLU A 303 -10.08 -22.64 -0.30
C GLU A 303 -10.51 -21.58 -1.31
N THR A 304 -11.37 -21.96 -2.26
CA THR A 304 -11.86 -21.04 -3.30
C THR A 304 -13.17 -20.36 -2.95
N GLU A 305 -13.84 -20.75 -1.87
CA GLU A 305 -15.09 -20.17 -1.42
C GLU A 305 -14.87 -18.95 -0.53
N ARG A 306 -15.82 -17.98 -0.61
CA ARG A 306 -15.80 -16.80 0.25
C ARG A 306 -15.93 -17.19 1.73
N GLY A 307 -15.19 -16.48 2.60
CA GLY A 307 -15.21 -16.72 4.04
C GLY A 307 -14.41 -17.96 4.48
N LYS A 308 -13.65 -18.55 3.58
CA LYS A 308 -12.73 -19.65 3.85
C LYS A 308 -11.28 -19.16 3.78
N LYS A 309 -10.38 -19.95 4.39
CA LYS A 309 -8.95 -19.65 4.44
C LYS A 309 -8.32 -19.69 3.07
N HIS A 310 -7.71 -18.59 2.64
CA HIS A 310 -7.06 -18.51 1.35
C HIS A 310 -5.94 -17.46 1.35
N TYR A 311 -5.08 -17.63 0.38
CA TYR A 311 -3.98 -16.73 0.04
C TYR A 311 -3.95 -16.56 -1.47
N TYR A 312 -3.63 -15.38 -1.94
CA TYR A 312 -3.22 -15.19 -3.33
C TYR A 312 -2.06 -14.23 -3.45
N ARG A 313 -1.36 -14.33 -4.58
CA ARG A 313 -0.36 -13.35 -4.97
C ARG A 313 -0.43 -13.01 -6.43
N ILE A 314 0.00 -11.79 -6.74
CA ILE A 314 0.21 -11.30 -8.10
C ILE A 314 1.67 -10.89 -8.17
N GLN A 315 2.42 -11.48 -9.08
CA GLN A 315 3.84 -11.24 -9.19
C GLN A 315 4.21 -10.87 -10.61
N GLY A 316 4.78 -9.67 -10.80
CA GLY A 316 5.41 -9.25 -12.05
C GLY A 316 6.93 -9.27 -11.92
N PRO A 317 7.66 -8.85 -12.98
CA PRO A 317 9.12 -8.81 -12.94
C PRO A 317 9.70 -7.83 -11.89
N THR A 318 8.93 -6.82 -11.49
CA THR A 318 9.39 -5.73 -10.61
C THR A 318 8.67 -5.65 -9.27
N PHE A 319 7.53 -6.35 -9.12
CA PHE A 319 6.67 -6.21 -7.95
C PHE A 319 6.08 -7.54 -7.49
N LEU A 320 5.63 -7.55 -6.26
CA LEU A 320 4.85 -8.62 -5.63
C LEU A 320 3.67 -7.98 -4.88
N VAL A 321 2.48 -8.53 -5.08
CA VAL A 321 1.32 -8.34 -4.22
C VAL A 321 1.05 -9.65 -3.49
N GLU A 322 0.86 -9.59 -2.20
CA GLU A 322 0.35 -10.71 -1.39
C GLU A 322 -0.94 -10.30 -0.69
N TYR A 323 -1.83 -11.24 -0.58
CA TYR A 323 -3.07 -11.17 0.19
C TYR A 323 -3.26 -12.49 0.93
N ASP A 324 -3.35 -12.42 2.22
CA ASP A 324 -3.61 -13.55 3.10
C ASP A 324 -4.90 -13.33 3.90
N ASN A 325 -5.74 -14.35 4.01
CA ASN A 325 -6.93 -14.37 4.86
C ASN A 325 -7.06 -15.74 5.51
N THR A 326 -6.08 -16.11 6.34
CA THR A 326 -6.00 -17.44 6.96
C THR A 326 -6.27 -17.44 8.45
N GLN A 327 -5.94 -16.33 9.13
CA GLN A 327 -6.13 -16.21 10.57
C GLN A 327 -7.61 -16.01 10.91
N ASN A 328 -7.98 -16.24 12.17
CA ASN A 328 -9.36 -16.09 12.69
C ASN A 328 -10.40 -16.83 11.83
N ASP A 329 -10.03 -18.03 11.36
CA ASP A 329 -10.86 -18.87 10.50
C ASP A 329 -11.31 -18.16 9.21
N GLY A 330 -10.35 -17.58 8.49
CA GLY A 330 -10.59 -16.85 7.24
C GLY A 330 -11.33 -15.51 7.43
N ASN A 331 -11.08 -14.84 8.56
CA ASN A 331 -11.67 -13.53 8.85
C ASN A 331 -10.64 -12.51 9.37
N HIS A 332 -9.41 -12.55 8.84
CA HIS A 332 -8.33 -11.65 9.21
C HIS A 332 -7.37 -11.50 8.02
N ILE A 333 -7.34 -10.32 7.42
CA ILE A 333 -6.63 -10.05 6.18
C ILE A 333 -5.31 -9.35 6.45
N HIS A 334 -4.25 -9.85 5.81
CA HIS A 334 -2.99 -9.14 5.59
C HIS A 334 -2.77 -8.97 4.08
N SER A 335 -2.48 -7.76 3.64
CA SER A 335 -2.29 -7.49 2.21
C SER A 335 -1.20 -6.43 2.00
N VAL A 336 -0.29 -6.69 1.04
CA VAL A 336 0.87 -5.83 0.81
C VAL A 336 1.19 -5.69 -0.67
N TRP A 337 1.62 -4.50 -1.07
CA TRP A 337 2.36 -4.26 -2.31
C TRP A 337 3.84 -4.08 -1.98
N ARG A 338 4.72 -4.78 -2.71
CA ARG A 338 6.17 -4.74 -2.58
C ARG A 338 6.81 -4.51 -3.95
N ASP A 339 7.91 -3.78 -3.98
CA ASP A 339 8.75 -3.61 -5.18
C ASP A 339 10.11 -4.26 -4.93
N PHE A 340 10.50 -5.29 -5.74
CA PHE A 340 11.71 -6.10 -5.50
C PHE A 340 13.01 -5.29 -5.35
N ASN A 341 13.15 -4.21 -6.10
CA ASN A 341 14.30 -3.33 -6.03
C ASN A 341 13.96 -1.92 -5.55
N GLY A 342 12.66 -1.59 -5.48
CA GLY A 342 12.14 -0.25 -5.25
C GLY A 342 11.59 -0.02 -3.84
N ASP A 343 11.46 -1.04 -3.01
CA ASP A 343 11.03 -0.88 -1.64
C ASP A 343 11.90 0.15 -0.91
N PHE A 344 11.25 1.04 -0.16
CA PHE A 344 11.90 2.17 0.52
C PHE A 344 12.61 3.15 -0.43
N GLY A 345 12.28 3.17 -1.73
CA GLY A 345 12.92 4.03 -2.74
C GLY A 345 14.34 3.63 -3.12
N ARG A 346 14.76 2.39 -2.87
CA ARG A 346 16.15 1.92 -3.07
C ARG A 346 16.63 1.98 -4.51
N ASP A 347 15.76 1.72 -5.49
CA ASP A 347 16.06 1.84 -6.92
C ASP A 347 16.29 3.30 -7.33
N LEU A 348 15.36 4.18 -6.95
CA LEU A 348 15.44 5.61 -7.22
C LEU A 348 16.69 6.25 -6.60
N LEU A 349 17.02 5.86 -5.36
CA LEU A 349 18.23 6.32 -4.66
C LEU A 349 19.50 5.88 -5.37
N ARG A 350 19.55 4.62 -5.86
CA ARG A 350 20.72 4.12 -6.62
C ARG A 350 20.86 4.82 -7.97
N GLU A 351 19.76 5.05 -8.68
CA GLU A 351 19.77 5.77 -9.96
C GLU A 351 20.21 7.22 -9.76
N HIS A 352 19.72 7.86 -8.71
CA HIS A 352 20.15 9.20 -8.36
C HIS A 352 21.65 9.27 -8.07
N LEU A 353 22.17 8.39 -7.20
CA LEU A 353 23.59 8.36 -6.87
C LEU A 353 24.48 8.15 -8.10
N LYS A 354 24.05 7.34 -9.10
CA LYS A 354 24.77 7.15 -10.36
C LYS A 354 24.75 8.41 -11.24
N SER A 355 23.66 9.18 -11.20
CA SER A 355 23.54 10.41 -12.00
C SER A 355 24.33 11.60 -11.44
N VAL A 356 24.68 11.56 -10.14
CA VAL A 356 25.44 12.61 -9.44
C VAL A 356 26.89 12.18 -9.16
N ALA A 357 27.26 10.93 -9.45
CA ALA A 357 28.65 10.48 -9.34
C ALA A 357 29.51 11.17 -10.42
N HIS A 358 30.40 12.03 -10.00
CA HIS A 358 31.35 12.80 -10.80
C HIS A 358 32.60 12.01 -11.15
#